data_ec3f6dab3ac882c041a68be648f80076
#
_entry.id   ec3f6dab3ac882c041a68be648f80076
#
_cell.length_a   1.000
_cell.length_b   1.000
_cell.length_c   1.000
_cell.angle_alpha   90.00
_cell.angle_beta   90.00
_cell.angle_gamma   90.00
#
_symmetry.space_group_name_H-M   'P 1'
#
loop_
_entity.id
_entity.type
_entity.pdbx_description
1 polymer ?
#
loop_
_entity_poly.entity_id
_entity_poly.type
_entity_poly.pdbx_seq_one_letter_code
_entity_poly.pdbx_strand_id
1 'polypeptide(L)'
;KYDWKAGVCKPLATFTGAVSNSGTKATPCLQGDITGDWREEVLLRTEDNTALCLYVSPIATDYRFHTFLEDPVYRISIATQNVAYNQPTQPGFYFGPDLKGWFRGTGISIYAQKKKEVINDSNTPLHLLQPAYKVPYKELTATEIKTDIDRILRYLEKNTPTRVVSEKTGKVITDYKNLPADAQLERGAFRLASYEWGVTYSAMMAAAKATGDANYMKYVTDRFNFLAEVAPYFRELQEKNGKVDPQMKQILTPHALDDAGAVCAAMIKAQLQDQSLNLYPLIDNYLDFILNKEYRLADGTFARIRPQYNTLWLDDMFMGVPPVAWYSKLAKDNKPNYLAEATRQIFQFAERMWVPEKKLFRHGWVEGMQDHPAFHWGRANGWALLTMTEVLDVMPENYPQRAKLMELFREHVRGLAACQSGEGLWHQLLDRNDSYLETSATAIYVYCIAHAINQGWLDAMAYGPVAQLGWQAVSTQI
;
A
#
# COMPACT_ATOMS: atom_id res chain seq x y z
N LYS A 1 12.54 -6.68 -23.23
CA LYS A 1 13.28 -5.53 -23.74
C LYS A 1 12.29 -4.52 -24.30
N TYR A 2 12.45 -3.24 -23.93
CA TYR A 2 11.69 -2.16 -24.56
C TYR A 2 12.29 -1.82 -25.91
N ASP A 3 11.49 -1.84 -26.95
CA ASP A 3 11.89 -1.43 -28.31
C ASP A 3 11.48 0.04 -28.49
N TRP A 4 12.43 0.94 -28.41
CA TRP A 4 12.22 2.39 -28.49
C TRP A 4 11.67 2.86 -29.85
N LYS A 5 11.94 2.12 -30.91
CA LYS A 5 11.44 2.45 -32.25
C LYS A 5 9.99 2.05 -32.45
N ALA A 6 9.61 0.90 -31.87
CA ALA A 6 8.25 0.38 -31.95
C ALA A 6 7.36 0.81 -30.78
N GLY A 7 7.93 1.42 -29.72
CA GLY A 7 7.18 1.84 -28.52
C GLY A 7 6.59 0.68 -27.70
N VAL A 8 7.12 -0.53 -27.82
CA VAL A 8 6.56 -1.74 -27.21
C VAL A 8 7.59 -2.54 -26.43
N CYS A 9 7.13 -3.28 -25.42
CA CYS A 9 7.94 -4.28 -24.72
C CYS A 9 7.90 -5.61 -25.48
N LYS A 10 9.09 -6.16 -25.76
CA LYS A 10 9.23 -7.50 -26.35
C LYS A 10 9.87 -8.46 -25.34
N PRO A 11 9.39 -9.70 -25.21
CA PRO A 11 10.07 -10.71 -24.40
C PRO A 11 11.47 -10.97 -24.97
N LEU A 12 12.45 -11.18 -24.08
CA LEU A 12 13.80 -11.58 -24.48
C LEU A 12 13.94 -13.11 -24.46
N ALA A 13 13.34 -13.74 -23.47
CA ALA A 13 13.39 -15.18 -23.28
C ALA A 13 12.13 -15.66 -22.55
N THR A 14 11.82 -16.93 -22.72
CA THR A 14 10.82 -17.66 -21.92
C THR A 14 11.53 -18.87 -21.30
N PHE A 15 11.38 -19.01 -20.00
CA PHE A 15 12.06 -20.06 -19.23
C PHE A 15 11.09 -21.21 -18.98
N THR A 16 11.14 -22.24 -19.85
CA THR A 16 10.29 -23.43 -19.74
C THR A 16 10.78 -24.32 -18.60
N GLY A 17 9.87 -24.83 -17.76
CA GLY A 17 10.18 -25.70 -16.62
C GLY A 17 10.74 -24.98 -15.41
N ALA A 18 10.78 -23.65 -15.44
CA ALA A 18 11.18 -22.82 -14.32
C ALA A 18 10.06 -21.83 -13.95
N VAL A 19 9.98 -21.48 -12.68
CA VAL A 19 8.93 -20.60 -12.16
C VAL A 19 9.51 -19.41 -11.41
N SER A 20 8.75 -18.33 -11.40
CA SER A 20 9.12 -17.12 -10.66
C SER A 20 9.10 -17.35 -9.14
N ASN A 21 9.85 -16.55 -8.41
CA ASN A 21 9.89 -16.58 -6.95
C ASN A 21 8.61 -16.05 -6.30
N SER A 22 7.83 -15.26 -7.04
CA SER A 22 6.58 -14.66 -6.56
C SER A 22 5.44 -14.95 -7.53
N GLY A 23 4.29 -15.41 -7.01
CA GLY A 23 3.09 -15.66 -7.81
C GLY A 23 2.42 -14.42 -8.35
N THR A 24 2.70 -13.24 -7.77
CA THR A 24 2.09 -11.96 -8.17
C THR A 24 3.02 -11.09 -9.02
N LYS A 25 4.32 -11.40 -9.01
CA LYS A 25 5.34 -10.65 -9.75
C LYS A 25 6.27 -11.65 -10.42
N ALA A 26 6.52 -11.50 -11.70
CA ALA A 26 7.42 -12.36 -12.47
C ALA A 26 8.87 -12.03 -12.13
N THR A 27 9.31 -12.42 -10.93
CA THR A 27 10.64 -12.11 -10.39
C THR A 27 11.43 -13.39 -10.21
N PRO A 28 12.74 -13.40 -10.55
CA PRO A 28 13.62 -14.55 -10.31
C PRO A 28 13.93 -14.74 -8.82
N CYS A 29 14.50 -15.88 -8.48
CA CYS A 29 15.08 -16.08 -7.14
C CYS A 29 16.24 -15.13 -6.91
N LEU A 30 17.04 -14.90 -7.95
CA LEU A 30 18.14 -13.94 -7.97
C LEU A 30 18.36 -13.45 -9.41
N GLN A 31 18.67 -12.18 -9.56
CA GLN A 31 19.21 -11.59 -10.79
C GLN A 31 20.47 -10.83 -10.41
N GLY A 32 21.54 -10.99 -11.18
CA GLY A 32 22.78 -10.26 -10.96
C GLY A 32 23.92 -10.81 -11.78
N ASP A 33 25.05 -10.11 -11.75
CA ASP A 33 26.33 -10.52 -12.33
C ASP A 33 26.96 -11.62 -11.47
N ILE A 34 26.37 -12.84 -11.52
CA ILE A 34 26.75 -13.99 -10.68
C ILE A 34 28.05 -14.61 -11.17
N THR A 35 28.27 -14.61 -12.49
CA THR A 35 29.45 -15.19 -13.11
C THR A 35 30.64 -14.24 -13.15
N GLY A 36 30.44 -12.97 -12.81
CA GLY A 36 31.47 -11.95 -12.75
C GLY A 36 31.90 -11.41 -14.12
N ASP A 37 31.06 -11.53 -15.11
CA ASP A 37 31.35 -11.09 -16.48
C ASP A 37 30.63 -9.78 -16.88
N TRP A 38 30.14 -9.02 -15.90
CA TRP A 38 29.35 -7.78 -15.94
C TRP A 38 27.93 -7.92 -16.49
N ARG A 39 27.60 -9.03 -17.12
CA ARG A 39 26.23 -9.29 -17.57
C ARG A 39 25.47 -9.99 -16.47
N GLU A 40 24.21 -9.66 -16.35
CA GLU A 40 23.39 -10.24 -15.31
C GLU A 40 22.86 -11.62 -15.73
N GLU A 41 22.98 -12.58 -14.86
CA GLU A 41 22.36 -13.89 -14.91
C GLU A 41 21.02 -13.88 -14.19
N VAL A 42 20.20 -14.87 -14.51
CA VAL A 42 18.90 -15.09 -13.88
C VAL A 42 18.87 -16.46 -13.25
N LEU A 43 18.61 -16.52 -11.95
CA LEU A 43 18.42 -17.75 -11.20
C LEU A 43 16.94 -17.99 -10.92
N LEU A 44 16.41 -19.11 -11.39
CA LEU A 44 15.03 -19.53 -11.18
C LEU A 44 14.98 -20.91 -10.55
N ARG A 45 13.94 -21.19 -9.76
CA ARG A 45 13.67 -22.54 -9.27
C ARG A 45 12.89 -23.37 -10.29
N THR A 46 13.04 -24.68 -10.26
CA THR A 46 12.18 -25.60 -11.02
C THR A 46 10.77 -25.62 -10.43
N GLU A 47 9.78 -26.07 -11.24
CA GLU A 47 8.38 -26.17 -10.80
C GLU A 47 8.20 -27.11 -9.62
N ASP A 48 8.99 -28.20 -9.56
CA ASP A 48 9.00 -29.20 -8.48
C ASP A 48 9.83 -28.79 -7.26
N ASN A 49 10.48 -27.63 -7.29
CA ASN A 49 11.37 -27.11 -6.25
C ASN A 49 12.60 -28.01 -5.92
N THR A 50 13.01 -28.89 -6.82
CA THR A 50 14.15 -29.80 -6.58
C THR A 50 15.48 -29.21 -7.03
N ALA A 51 15.47 -28.20 -7.90
CA ALA A 51 16.68 -27.61 -8.46
C ALA A 51 16.54 -26.08 -8.69
N LEU A 52 17.70 -25.45 -8.86
CA LEU A 52 17.84 -24.08 -9.35
C LEU A 52 18.46 -24.11 -10.75
N CYS A 53 17.89 -23.33 -11.65
CA CYS A 53 18.36 -23.14 -13.01
C CYS A 53 19.03 -21.77 -13.13
N LEU A 54 20.31 -21.75 -13.46
CA LEU A 54 21.07 -20.55 -13.78
C LEU A 54 21.05 -20.32 -15.28
N TYR A 55 20.49 -19.21 -15.69
CA TYR A 55 20.42 -18.77 -17.09
C TYR A 55 21.47 -17.70 -17.35
N VAL A 56 22.35 -17.97 -18.30
CA VAL A 56 23.46 -17.10 -18.70
C VAL A 56 23.28 -16.66 -20.16
N SER A 57 23.87 -15.53 -20.53
CA SER A 57 23.87 -15.07 -21.92
C SER A 57 25.00 -15.77 -22.72
N PRO A 58 24.67 -16.57 -23.75
CA PRO A 58 25.70 -17.16 -24.61
C PRO A 58 26.24 -16.21 -25.69
N ILE A 59 25.76 -14.96 -25.73
CA ILE A 59 26.09 -14.01 -26.77
C ILE A 59 27.50 -13.49 -26.54
N ALA A 60 28.39 -13.64 -27.51
CA ALA A 60 29.71 -13.03 -27.47
C ALA A 60 29.63 -11.51 -27.45
N THR A 61 30.53 -10.85 -26.73
CA THR A 61 30.62 -9.40 -26.64
C THR A 61 32.06 -8.94 -26.64
N ASP A 62 32.31 -7.83 -27.36
CA ASP A 62 33.62 -7.15 -27.37
C ASP A 62 33.81 -6.20 -26.19
N TYR A 63 32.74 -5.94 -25.45
CA TYR A 63 32.79 -5.10 -24.27
C TYR A 63 33.41 -5.84 -23.09
N ARG A 64 34.22 -5.11 -22.32
CA ARG A 64 34.88 -5.63 -21.11
C ARG A 64 34.65 -4.64 -19.98
N PHE A 65 34.05 -5.14 -18.92
CA PHE A 65 33.89 -4.41 -17.64
C PHE A 65 34.42 -5.25 -16.50
N HIS A 66 34.70 -4.58 -15.39
CA HIS A 66 34.79 -5.24 -14.11
C HIS A 66 33.44 -5.80 -13.72
N THR A 67 33.45 -6.83 -12.91
CA THR A 67 32.21 -7.36 -12.35
C THR A 67 31.46 -6.26 -11.59
N PHE A 68 30.16 -6.18 -11.78
CA PHE A 68 29.34 -5.25 -11.04
C PHE A 68 29.34 -5.50 -9.53
N LEU A 69 29.76 -6.70 -9.11
CA LEU A 69 29.94 -7.03 -7.69
C LEU A 69 31.04 -6.22 -6.99
N GLU A 70 31.89 -5.52 -7.72
CA GLU A 70 32.82 -4.54 -7.11
C GLU A 70 32.10 -3.27 -6.60
N ASP A 71 30.93 -2.94 -7.17
CA ASP A 71 30.13 -1.80 -6.75
C ASP A 71 29.34 -2.13 -5.46
N PRO A 72 29.57 -1.38 -4.36
CA PRO A 72 28.84 -1.59 -3.11
C PRO A 72 27.33 -1.42 -3.24
N VAL A 73 26.86 -0.51 -4.08
CA VAL A 73 25.43 -0.26 -4.31
C VAL A 73 24.82 -1.46 -5.02
N TYR A 74 25.51 -1.99 -6.00
CA TYR A 74 25.07 -3.19 -6.71
C TYR A 74 25.00 -4.41 -5.81
N ARG A 75 26.01 -4.64 -4.95
CA ARG A 75 25.97 -5.73 -3.95
C ARG A 75 24.80 -5.61 -3.00
N ILE A 76 24.51 -4.38 -2.52
CA ILE A 76 23.37 -4.14 -1.64
C ILE A 76 22.08 -4.42 -2.41
N SER A 77 21.95 -3.99 -3.67
CA SER A 77 20.75 -4.24 -4.47
C SER A 77 20.52 -5.73 -4.70
N ILE A 78 21.56 -6.53 -4.90
CA ILE A 78 21.46 -8.00 -4.97
C ILE A 78 20.99 -8.57 -3.63
N ALA A 79 21.64 -8.18 -2.52
CA ALA A 79 21.31 -8.67 -1.20
C ALA A 79 19.88 -8.35 -0.76
N THR A 80 19.33 -7.25 -1.24
CA THR A 80 17.97 -6.80 -0.91
C THR A 80 16.92 -7.19 -1.95
N GLN A 81 17.28 -7.87 -3.01
CA GLN A 81 16.42 -8.16 -4.16
C GLN A 81 15.14 -8.89 -3.79
N ASN A 82 15.18 -9.79 -2.84
CA ASN A 82 14.03 -10.55 -2.35
C ASN A 82 13.47 -10.02 -1.02
N VAL A 83 13.91 -8.86 -0.57
CA VAL A 83 13.36 -8.17 0.59
C VAL A 83 12.21 -7.29 0.13
N ALA A 84 11.03 -7.50 0.70
CA ALA A 84 9.78 -6.82 0.32
C ALA A 84 9.33 -7.12 -1.13
N TYR A 85 9.54 -6.24 -2.09
CA TYR A 85 8.91 -6.29 -3.40
C TYR A 85 9.83 -6.68 -4.56
N ASN A 86 10.86 -7.43 -4.34
CA ASN A 86 11.77 -7.89 -5.40
C ASN A 86 12.12 -6.77 -6.39
N GLN A 87 13.10 -5.99 -6.04
CA GLN A 87 13.59 -4.92 -6.91
C GLN A 87 14.67 -5.45 -7.86
N PRO A 88 14.72 -4.99 -9.11
CA PRO A 88 15.83 -5.31 -9.99
C PRO A 88 17.13 -4.74 -9.42
N THR A 89 18.24 -5.40 -9.74
CA THR A 89 19.58 -4.90 -9.42
C THR A 89 19.84 -3.54 -10.06
N GLN A 90 20.59 -2.70 -9.37
CA GLN A 90 20.94 -1.36 -9.84
C GLN A 90 22.40 -1.08 -9.55
N PRO A 91 23.21 -0.66 -10.56
CA PRO A 91 24.55 -0.17 -10.31
C PRO A 91 24.51 1.20 -9.64
N GLY A 92 25.50 1.47 -8.79
CA GLY A 92 25.70 2.76 -8.13
C GLY A 92 26.31 3.84 -9.04
N PHE A 93 26.43 3.55 -10.33
CA PHE A 93 27.00 4.43 -11.33
C PHE A 93 26.13 4.42 -12.60
N TYR A 94 26.30 5.46 -13.43
CA TYR A 94 25.60 5.53 -14.71
C TYR A 94 26.15 4.48 -15.69
N PHE A 95 25.23 3.67 -16.25
CA PHE A 95 25.52 2.64 -17.23
C PHE A 95 24.58 2.80 -18.44
N GLY A 96 24.98 3.63 -19.38
CA GLY A 96 24.19 3.96 -20.56
C GLY A 96 24.92 3.70 -21.89
N PRO A 97 24.19 3.66 -23.00
CA PRO A 97 24.74 3.33 -24.32
C PRO A 97 25.72 4.37 -24.89
N ASP A 98 25.79 5.53 -24.27
CA ASP A 98 26.68 6.67 -24.62
C ASP A 98 27.99 6.67 -23.83
N LEU A 99 28.23 5.68 -22.97
CA LEU A 99 29.50 5.48 -22.26
C LEU A 99 30.61 5.09 -23.23
N LYS A 100 31.07 6.05 -24.02
CA LYS A 100 32.22 5.89 -24.92
C LYS A 100 33.51 6.09 -24.11
N GLY A 101 34.28 5.03 -23.95
CA GLY A 101 35.61 5.08 -23.36
C GLY A 101 35.78 4.48 -21.96
N TRP A 102 34.76 4.09 -21.30
CA TRP A 102 34.80 3.39 -20.00
C TRP A 102 35.33 1.95 -20.10
N PHE A 103 35.41 1.45 -21.31
CA PHE A 103 35.63 0.04 -21.63
C PHE A 103 37.09 -0.36 -21.79
N ARG A 104 38.02 0.57 -21.70
CA ARG A 104 39.44 0.30 -21.89
C ARG A 104 40.25 0.56 -20.60
N GLY A 105 40.19 -0.38 -19.67
CA GLY A 105 41.27 -0.61 -18.72
C GLY A 105 41.65 0.48 -17.71
N THR A 106 40.84 1.48 -17.53
CA THR A 106 41.00 2.39 -16.39
C THR A 106 40.10 1.89 -15.27
N GLY A 107 40.69 1.43 -14.19
CA GLY A 107 39.96 0.95 -13.03
C GLY A 107 38.84 1.91 -12.66
N ILE A 108 37.68 1.37 -12.30
CA ILE A 108 36.64 2.15 -11.65
C ILE A 108 37.29 2.76 -10.44
N SER A 109 37.65 4.03 -10.53
CA SER A 109 37.90 4.80 -9.32
C SER A 109 36.56 4.83 -8.61
N ILE A 110 36.35 3.89 -7.70
CA ILE A 110 35.36 4.07 -6.69
C ILE A 110 35.80 5.34 -5.97
N TYR A 111 35.29 6.47 -6.45
CA TYR A 111 35.23 7.64 -5.57
C TYR A 111 34.36 7.13 -4.44
N ALA A 112 35.00 6.69 -3.36
CA ALA A 112 34.41 6.79 -2.07
C ALA A 112 34.05 8.28 -1.96
N GLN A 113 32.85 8.63 -2.45
CA GLN A 113 32.21 9.84 -1.97
C GLN A 113 32.37 9.69 -0.49
N LYS A 114 33.20 10.56 0.13
CA LYS A 114 33.15 10.73 1.57
C LYS A 114 31.67 10.66 1.88
N LYS A 115 31.25 9.57 2.55
CA LYS A 115 29.85 9.46 2.97
C LYS A 115 29.55 10.82 3.52
N LYS A 116 28.72 11.61 2.83
CA LYS A 116 28.15 12.79 3.45
C LYS A 116 27.56 12.19 4.70
N GLU A 117 28.16 12.50 5.84
CA GLU A 117 27.68 11.99 7.11
C GLU A 117 26.21 12.33 7.13
N VAL A 118 25.35 11.31 7.05
CA VAL A 118 23.91 11.53 6.99
C VAL A 118 23.56 12.01 8.38
N ILE A 119 23.45 13.33 8.52
CA ILE A 119 23.06 13.98 9.76
C ILE A 119 21.61 13.60 10.02
N ASN A 120 21.38 12.91 11.11
CA ASN A 120 20.05 12.47 11.54
C ASN A 120 19.98 12.44 13.08
N ASP A 121 18.81 12.17 13.59
CA ASP A 121 18.51 12.16 15.03
C ASP A 121 19.22 11.05 15.81
N SER A 122 19.84 10.07 15.16
CA SER A 122 20.63 9.02 15.82
C SER A 122 22.10 9.39 16.01
N ASN A 123 22.62 10.33 15.22
CA ASN A 123 24.05 10.70 15.25
C ASN A 123 24.32 12.18 15.50
N THR A 124 23.28 13.01 15.59
CA THR A 124 23.40 14.46 15.75
C THR A 124 22.48 14.94 16.87
N PRO A 125 22.98 15.72 17.84
CA PRO A 125 22.11 16.33 18.84
C PRO A 125 20.99 17.14 18.22
N LEU A 126 19.79 17.08 18.78
CA LEU A 126 18.58 17.68 18.21
C LEU A 126 18.72 19.17 17.88
N HIS A 127 19.46 19.93 18.71
CA HIS A 127 19.67 21.36 18.48
C HIS A 127 20.57 21.67 17.28
N LEU A 128 21.28 20.69 16.74
CA LEU A 128 22.14 20.81 15.56
C LEU A 128 21.50 20.20 14.31
N LEU A 129 20.37 19.51 14.45
CA LEU A 129 19.64 18.97 13.30
C LEU A 129 19.08 20.12 12.47
N GLN A 130 19.37 20.04 11.17
CA GLN A 130 18.79 20.93 10.18
C GLN A 130 17.96 20.05 9.24
N PRO A 131 16.64 20.20 9.21
CA PRO A 131 15.79 19.48 8.26
C PRO A 131 16.24 19.72 6.82
N ALA A 132 16.10 18.72 5.97
CA ALA A 132 16.42 18.84 4.54
C ALA A 132 15.48 19.82 3.80
N TYR A 133 14.39 20.21 4.42
CA TYR A 133 13.42 21.18 3.93
C TYR A 133 13.15 22.24 5.02
N LYS A 134 12.66 23.39 4.59
CA LYS A 134 12.27 24.43 5.54
C LYS A 134 10.96 24.03 6.21
N VAL A 135 11.03 23.68 7.48
CA VAL A 135 9.85 23.51 8.33
C VAL A 135 9.49 24.86 8.90
N PRO A 136 8.30 25.40 8.60
CA PRO A 136 7.97 26.78 8.96
C PRO A 136 7.75 27.02 10.45
N TYR A 137 7.62 25.98 11.28
CA TYR A 137 7.37 26.06 12.74
C TYR A 137 6.32 27.13 13.12
N LYS A 138 5.27 27.19 12.33
CA LYS A 138 4.13 28.10 12.52
C LYS A 138 2.85 27.28 12.69
N GLU A 139 1.84 27.90 13.26
CA GLU A 139 0.52 27.31 13.26
C GLU A 139 0.02 27.08 11.82
N LEU A 140 -0.53 25.90 11.63
CA LEU A 140 -1.19 25.54 10.37
C LEU A 140 -2.56 26.19 10.31
N THR A 141 -2.87 26.81 9.20
CA THR A 141 -4.21 27.36 8.95
C THR A 141 -5.06 26.38 8.16
N ALA A 142 -6.36 26.35 8.45
CA ALA A 142 -7.31 25.55 7.68
C ALA A 142 -7.28 25.88 6.18
N THR A 143 -7.01 27.14 5.82
CA THR A 143 -6.90 27.59 4.43
C THR A 143 -5.69 26.98 3.72
N GLU A 144 -4.53 26.93 4.37
CA GLU A 144 -3.33 26.31 3.81
C GLU A 144 -3.56 24.81 3.58
N ILE A 145 -4.09 24.12 4.58
CA ILE A 145 -4.41 22.69 4.47
C ILE A 145 -5.41 22.45 3.32
N LYS A 146 -6.50 23.26 3.26
CA LYS A 146 -7.49 23.14 2.19
C LYS A 146 -6.88 23.37 0.81
N THR A 147 -5.94 24.29 0.67
CA THR A 147 -5.26 24.57 -0.60
C THR A 147 -4.54 23.31 -1.13
N ASP A 148 -3.86 22.57 -0.25
CA ASP A 148 -3.17 21.35 -0.62
C ASP A 148 -4.15 20.23 -1.02
N ILE A 149 -5.19 20.01 -0.22
CA ILE A 149 -6.16 18.94 -0.55
C ILE A 149 -7.03 19.30 -1.77
N ASP A 150 -7.31 20.57 -2.05
CA ASP A 150 -7.96 21.01 -3.30
C ASP A 150 -7.08 20.73 -4.53
N ARG A 151 -5.77 20.91 -4.39
CA ARG A 151 -4.82 20.56 -5.45
C ARG A 151 -4.81 19.07 -5.74
N ILE A 152 -4.84 18.25 -4.67
CA ILE A 152 -4.96 16.80 -4.79
C ILE A 152 -6.30 16.42 -5.46
N LEU A 153 -7.43 16.97 -5.03
CA LEU A 153 -8.73 16.69 -5.62
C LEU A 153 -8.72 16.94 -7.14
N ARG A 154 -8.29 18.13 -7.57
CA ARG A 154 -8.20 18.48 -9.00
C ARG A 154 -7.32 17.52 -9.80
N TYR A 155 -6.22 17.06 -9.20
CA TYR A 155 -5.36 16.08 -9.84
C TYR A 155 -6.04 14.72 -9.98
N LEU A 156 -6.71 14.25 -8.93
CA LEU A 156 -7.41 12.97 -8.94
C LEU A 156 -8.60 12.97 -9.89
N GLU A 157 -9.40 14.05 -9.94
CA GLU A 157 -10.51 14.19 -10.89
C GLU A 157 -10.06 14.00 -12.34
N LYS A 158 -8.93 14.62 -12.70
CA LYS A 158 -8.36 14.51 -14.05
C LYS A 158 -7.84 13.11 -14.38
N ASN A 159 -7.39 12.35 -13.37
CA ASN A 159 -6.62 11.12 -13.56
C ASN A 159 -7.41 9.83 -13.19
N THR A 160 -8.69 9.95 -12.88
CA THR A 160 -9.59 8.82 -12.56
C THR A 160 -10.88 8.90 -13.36
N PRO A 161 -10.83 8.64 -14.68
CA PRO A 161 -12.00 8.74 -15.55
C PRO A 161 -13.07 7.70 -15.21
N THR A 162 -14.34 8.08 -15.38
CA THR A 162 -15.53 7.25 -15.18
C THR A 162 -16.18 6.92 -16.50
N ARG A 163 -15.49 6.18 -17.35
CA ARG A 163 -15.96 5.77 -18.68
C ARG A 163 -15.64 4.31 -18.97
N VAL A 164 -16.47 3.69 -19.78
CA VAL A 164 -16.19 2.37 -20.37
C VAL A 164 -15.68 2.60 -21.79
N VAL A 165 -14.63 1.89 -22.16
CA VAL A 165 -14.01 1.99 -23.49
C VAL A 165 -13.75 0.60 -24.07
N SER A 166 -13.65 0.50 -25.39
CA SER A 166 -13.12 -0.69 -26.06
C SER A 166 -11.61 -0.73 -25.90
N GLU A 167 -11.03 -1.81 -25.40
CA GLU A 167 -9.59 -2.00 -25.26
C GLU A 167 -8.87 -1.87 -26.62
N LYS A 168 -9.49 -2.39 -27.69
CA LYS A 168 -8.91 -2.43 -29.03
C LYS A 168 -8.88 -1.08 -29.72
N THR A 169 -9.94 -0.28 -29.55
CA THR A 169 -10.14 0.95 -30.34
C THR A 169 -10.02 2.23 -29.52
N GLY A 170 -10.07 2.15 -28.19
CA GLY A 170 -10.14 3.30 -27.28
C GLY A 170 -11.46 4.09 -27.36
N LYS A 171 -12.43 3.63 -28.16
CA LYS A 171 -13.72 4.34 -28.27
C LYS A 171 -14.56 4.17 -27.02
N VAL A 172 -15.17 5.28 -26.58
CA VAL A 172 -16.10 5.29 -25.45
C VAL A 172 -17.35 4.49 -25.79
N ILE A 173 -17.79 3.65 -24.86
CA ILE A 173 -18.99 2.83 -24.94
C ILE A 173 -20.01 3.43 -23.99
N THR A 174 -21.17 3.81 -24.51
CA THR A 174 -22.29 4.39 -23.74
C THR A 174 -23.49 3.44 -23.62
N ASP A 175 -23.57 2.43 -24.48
CA ASP A 175 -24.58 1.36 -24.37
C ASP A 175 -24.02 0.17 -23.56
N TYR A 176 -24.24 0.21 -22.26
CA TYR A 176 -23.76 -0.85 -21.36
C TYR A 176 -24.52 -2.16 -21.50
N LYS A 177 -25.75 -2.16 -22.08
CA LYS A 177 -26.55 -3.39 -22.27
C LYS A 177 -25.92 -4.33 -23.29
N ASN A 178 -25.11 -3.80 -24.20
CA ASN A 178 -24.46 -4.54 -25.28
C ASN A 178 -22.92 -4.40 -25.21
N LEU A 179 -22.31 -4.67 -24.07
CA LEU A 179 -20.87 -4.57 -23.90
C LEU A 179 -20.14 -5.55 -24.82
N PRO A 180 -19.20 -5.09 -25.66
CA PRO A 180 -18.33 -5.98 -26.42
C PRO A 180 -17.34 -6.72 -25.49
N ALA A 181 -16.83 -7.85 -25.98
CA ALA A 181 -15.93 -8.70 -25.19
C ALA A 181 -14.63 -8.01 -24.73
N ASP A 182 -14.26 -6.93 -25.38
CA ASP A 182 -13.08 -6.10 -25.06
C ASP A 182 -13.43 -4.80 -24.30
N ALA A 183 -14.63 -4.73 -23.73
CA ALA A 183 -15.01 -3.61 -22.88
C ALA A 183 -14.16 -3.58 -21.60
N GLN A 184 -13.65 -2.42 -21.26
CA GLN A 184 -12.89 -2.18 -20.02
C GLN A 184 -13.19 -0.80 -19.45
N LEU A 185 -12.91 -0.61 -18.17
CA LEU A 185 -12.87 0.73 -17.59
C LEU A 185 -11.72 1.52 -18.24
N GLU A 186 -11.99 2.78 -18.59
CA GLU A 186 -10.93 3.65 -19.10
C GLU A 186 -9.80 3.75 -18.09
N ARG A 187 -8.57 3.52 -18.54
CA ARG A 187 -7.39 3.58 -17.69
C ARG A 187 -6.93 5.03 -17.55
N GLY A 188 -7.08 5.55 -16.34
CA GLY A 188 -6.39 6.77 -15.92
C GLY A 188 -5.01 6.46 -15.35
N ALA A 189 -4.43 7.44 -14.65
CA ALA A 189 -3.20 7.23 -13.90
C ALA A 189 -3.41 6.28 -12.70
N PHE A 190 -4.64 6.11 -12.25
CA PHE A 190 -5.01 5.31 -11.08
C PHE A 190 -6.20 4.41 -11.38
N ARG A 191 -6.37 3.38 -10.55
CA ARG A 191 -7.53 2.49 -10.58
C ARG A 191 -8.69 3.09 -9.79
N LEU A 192 -9.93 2.78 -10.18
CA LEU A 192 -11.12 3.21 -9.43
C LEU A 192 -11.45 2.29 -8.24
N ALA A 193 -10.97 1.07 -8.28
CA ALA A 193 -11.25 0.04 -7.28
C ALA A 193 -9.95 -0.66 -6.88
N SER A 194 -9.25 -0.09 -5.94
CA SER A 194 -8.09 -0.67 -5.24
C SER A 194 -8.14 -0.24 -3.79
N TYR A 195 -7.35 -0.85 -2.91
CA TYR A 195 -7.33 -0.46 -1.50
C TYR A 195 -6.94 1.00 -1.32
N GLU A 196 -5.98 1.51 -2.12
CA GLU A 196 -5.58 2.92 -2.10
C GLU A 196 -6.76 3.85 -2.41
N TRP A 197 -7.64 3.42 -3.34
CA TRP A 197 -8.82 4.21 -3.67
C TRP A 197 -9.90 4.11 -2.59
N GLY A 198 -10.05 3.00 -1.92
CA GLY A 198 -10.89 2.90 -0.73
C GLY A 198 -10.49 3.90 0.36
N VAL A 199 -9.18 4.02 0.62
CA VAL A 199 -8.62 5.04 1.53
C VAL A 199 -8.88 6.45 1.00
N THR A 200 -8.62 6.69 -0.29
CA THR A 200 -8.82 8.00 -0.94
C THR A 200 -10.28 8.44 -0.87
N TYR A 201 -11.24 7.57 -1.16
CA TYR A 201 -12.66 7.89 -1.04
C TYR A 201 -13.06 8.22 0.41
N SER A 202 -12.56 7.44 1.37
CA SER A 202 -12.80 7.72 2.79
C SER A 202 -12.21 9.08 3.20
N ALA A 203 -11.01 9.42 2.73
CA ALA A 203 -10.37 10.70 2.98
C ALA A 203 -11.14 11.87 2.34
N MET A 204 -11.64 11.71 1.11
CA MET A 204 -12.46 12.76 0.45
C MET A 204 -13.78 12.99 1.20
N MET A 205 -14.44 11.95 1.70
CA MET A 205 -15.62 12.11 2.55
C MET A 205 -15.31 12.83 3.86
N ALA A 206 -14.17 12.53 4.47
CA ALA A 206 -13.71 13.23 5.67
C ALA A 206 -13.40 14.71 5.37
N ALA A 207 -12.76 15.00 4.23
CA ALA A 207 -12.50 16.36 3.76
C ALA A 207 -13.80 17.14 3.49
N ALA A 208 -14.81 16.52 2.86
CA ALA A 208 -16.13 17.11 2.68
C ALA A 208 -16.76 17.53 4.01
N LYS A 209 -16.72 16.62 5.00
CA LYS A 209 -17.26 16.88 6.34
C LYS A 209 -16.51 18.00 7.06
N ALA A 210 -15.18 18.01 6.98
CA ALA A 210 -14.35 18.98 7.69
C ALA A 210 -14.41 20.39 7.07
N THR A 211 -14.52 20.48 5.75
CA THR A 211 -14.48 21.75 5.02
C THR A 211 -15.86 22.31 4.66
N GLY A 212 -16.90 21.48 4.64
CA GLY A 212 -18.21 21.81 4.09
C GLY A 212 -18.23 21.90 2.55
N ASP A 213 -17.14 21.57 1.87
CA ASP A 213 -17.05 21.64 0.42
C ASP A 213 -17.58 20.33 -0.22
N ALA A 214 -18.72 20.44 -0.90
CA ALA A 214 -19.41 19.32 -1.52
C ALA A 214 -18.63 18.66 -2.68
N ASN A 215 -17.64 19.33 -3.25
CA ASN A 215 -16.88 18.79 -4.38
C ASN A 215 -16.13 17.50 -4.00
N TYR A 216 -15.65 17.41 -2.77
CA TYR A 216 -15.01 16.18 -2.29
C TYR A 216 -15.99 14.99 -2.24
N MET A 217 -17.22 15.21 -1.73
CA MET A 217 -18.25 14.17 -1.74
C MET A 217 -18.69 13.82 -3.16
N LYS A 218 -18.83 14.82 -4.02
CA LYS A 218 -19.17 14.61 -5.44
C LYS A 218 -18.15 13.74 -6.14
N TYR A 219 -16.84 13.94 -5.87
CA TYR A 219 -15.79 13.08 -6.39
C TYR A 219 -16.04 11.60 -6.07
N VAL A 220 -16.45 11.30 -4.85
CA VAL A 220 -16.73 9.93 -4.38
C VAL A 220 -18.00 9.38 -5.02
N THR A 221 -19.10 10.14 -4.98
CA THR A 221 -20.41 9.69 -5.46
C THR A 221 -20.42 9.47 -6.97
N ASP A 222 -19.76 10.31 -7.75
CA ASP A 222 -19.66 10.13 -9.20
C ASP A 222 -19.01 8.78 -9.56
N ARG A 223 -17.97 8.38 -8.82
CA ARG A 223 -17.24 7.13 -9.08
C ARG A 223 -17.98 5.91 -8.58
N PHE A 224 -18.59 6.01 -7.42
CA PHE A 224 -19.39 4.90 -6.89
C PHE A 224 -20.67 4.66 -7.69
N ASN A 225 -21.37 5.71 -8.12
CA ASN A 225 -22.51 5.60 -9.01
C ASN A 225 -22.11 4.95 -10.33
N PHE A 226 -21.01 5.39 -10.94
CA PHE A 226 -20.49 4.78 -12.15
C PHE A 226 -20.18 3.29 -11.96
N LEU A 227 -19.48 2.90 -10.90
CA LEU A 227 -19.16 1.50 -10.63
C LEU A 227 -20.44 0.67 -10.38
N ALA A 228 -21.39 1.20 -9.63
CA ALA A 228 -22.67 0.52 -9.38
C ALA A 228 -23.51 0.36 -10.66
N GLU A 229 -23.49 1.36 -11.54
CA GLU A 229 -24.19 1.34 -12.83
C GLU A 229 -23.63 0.26 -13.76
N VAL A 230 -22.29 0.19 -13.89
CA VAL A 230 -21.68 -0.71 -14.89
C VAL A 230 -21.50 -2.15 -14.38
N ALA A 231 -21.44 -2.36 -13.08
CA ALA A 231 -21.15 -3.67 -12.49
C ALA A 231 -22.07 -4.81 -12.95
N PRO A 232 -23.40 -4.65 -13.07
CA PRO A 232 -24.28 -5.72 -13.57
C PRO A 232 -23.90 -6.17 -14.98
N TYR A 233 -23.60 -5.23 -15.88
CA TYR A 233 -23.27 -5.51 -17.28
C TYR A 233 -21.92 -6.20 -17.43
N PHE A 234 -20.94 -5.80 -16.61
CA PHE A 234 -19.66 -6.50 -16.55
C PHE A 234 -19.75 -7.89 -15.93
N ARG A 235 -20.72 -8.13 -15.01
CA ARG A 235 -21.00 -9.46 -14.48
C ARG A 235 -21.54 -10.37 -15.58
N GLU A 236 -22.53 -9.91 -16.36
CA GLU A 236 -23.02 -10.64 -17.52
C GLU A 236 -21.93 -10.91 -18.56
N LEU A 237 -21.06 -9.93 -18.80
CA LEU A 237 -19.93 -10.09 -19.70
C LEU A 237 -18.95 -11.16 -19.20
N GLN A 238 -18.67 -11.20 -17.90
CA GLN A 238 -17.83 -12.20 -17.26
C GLN A 238 -18.43 -13.60 -17.38
N GLU A 239 -19.72 -13.75 -17.15
CA GLU A 239 -20.46 -15.01 -17.26
C GLU A 239 -20.43 -15.55 -18.70
N LYS A 240 -20.62 -14.67 -19.70
CA LYS A 240 -20.60 -15.05 -21.12
C LYS A 240 -19.22 -15.43 -21.63
N ASN A 241 -18.17 -14.72 -21.22
CA ASN A 241 -16.84 -14.82 -21.84
C ASN A 241 -15.78 -15.46 -20.93
N GLY A 242 -16.08 -15.72 -19.65
CA GLY A 242 -15.12 -16.21 -18.66
C GLY A 242 -14.01 -15.20 -18.30
N LYS A 243 -14.00 -14.01 -18.93
CA LYS A 243 -13.01 -12.94 -18.72
C LYS A 243 -13.72 -11.59 -18.66
N VAL A 244 -13.16 -10.69 -17.89
CA VAL A 244 -13.62 -9.32 -17.71
C VAL A 244 -12.43 -8.40 -17.42
N ASP A 245 -12.62 -7.11 -17.58
CA ASP A 245 -11.64 -6.09 -17.17
C ASP A 245 -11.06 -6.39 -15.77
N PRO A 246 -9.72 -6.29 -15.57
CA PRO A 246 -9.11 -6.64 -14.30
C PRO A 246 -9.60 -5.83 -13.10
N GLN A 247 -9.95 -4.55 -13.26
CA GLN A 247 -10.52 -3.76 -12.17
C GLN A 247 -11.95 -4.24 -11.83
N MET A 248 -12.75 -4.49 -12.87
CA MET A 248 -14.09 -5.05 -12.66
C MET A 248 -14.03 -6.45 -12.06
N LYS A 249 -13.05 -7.26 -12.43
CA LYS A 249 -12.82 -8.57 -11.80
C LYS A 249 -12.60 -8.44 -10.29
N GLN A 250 -11.78 -7.49 -9.83
CA GLN A 250 -11.57 -7.24 -8.41
C GLN A 250 -12.85 -6.87 -7.67
N ILE A 251 -13.73 -6.11 -8.33
CA ILE A 251 -15.03 -5.73 -7.76
C ILE A 251 -16.01 -6.92 -7.72
N LEU A 252 -16.11 -7.66 -8.84
CA LEU A 252 -17.13 -8.70 -9.01
C LEU A 252 -16.76 -10.02 -8.33
N THR A 253 -15.48 -10.35 -8.33
CA THR A 253 -14.92 -11.60 -7.79
C THR A 253 -13.63 -11.33 -7.01
N PRO A 254 -13.72 -10.63 -5.87
CA PRO A 254 -12.54 -10.38 -5.04
C PRO A 254 -11.91 -11.70 -4.60
N HIS A 255 -10.58 -11.71 -4.47
CA HIS A 255 -9.82 -12.90 -4.12
C HIS A 255 -8.82 -12.68 -2.98
N ALA A 256 -8.79 -11.46 -2.43
CA ALA A 256 -8.00 -11.06 -1.27
C ALA A 256 -8.69 -9.89 -0.55
N LEU A 257 -8.36 -9.69 0.72
CA LEU A 257 -8.85 -8.53 1.49
C LEU A 257 -8.43 -7.21 0.83
N ASP A 258 -7.26 -7.15 0.18
CA ASP A 258 -6.80 -5.98 -0.58
C ASP A 258 -7.79 -5.53 -1.67
N ASP A 259 -8.51 -6.49 -2.29
CA ASP A 259 -9.50 -6.17 -3.32
C ASP A 259 -10.81 -5.63 -2.72
N ALA A 260 -11.17 -6.12 -1.54
CA ALA A 260 -12.52 -5.96 -1.02
C ALA A 260 -12.63 -4.89 0.09
N GLY A 261 -11.69 -4.87 1.03
CA GLY A 261 -11.95 -4.26 2.32
C GLY A 261 -12.05 -2.75 2.34
N ALA A 262 -10.99 -2.05 1.94
CA ALA A 262 -10.97 -0.58 2.01
C ALA A 262 -12.04 0.06 1.13
N VAL A 263 -12.29 -0.51 -0.07
CA VAL A 263 -13.34 -0.02 -0.99
C VAL A 263 -14.72 -0.28 -0.40
N CYS A 264 -14.96 -1.46 0.18
CA CYS A 264 -16.21 -1.78 0.86
C CYS A 264 -16.49 -0.81 2.02
N ALA A 265 -15.50 -0.55 2.87
CA ALA A 265 -15.65 0.40 3.97
C ALA A 265 -16.03 1.81 3.46
N ALA A 266 -15.38 2.27 2.38
CA ALA A 266 -15.70 3.54 1.76
C ALA A 266 -17.12 3.56 1.15
N MET A 267 -17.56 2.48 0.49
CA MET A 267 -18.92 2.37 -0.03
C MET A 267 -19.97 2.38 1.09
N ILE A 268 -19.72 1.69 2.20
CA ILE A 268 -20.60 1.71 3.37
C ILE A 268 -20.72 3.13 3.94
N LYS A 269 -19.61 3.84 4.10
CA LYS A 269 -19.60 5.24 4.58
C LYS A 269 -20.35 6.16 3.63
N ALA A 270 -20.18 6.00 2.32
CA ALA A 270 -20.91 6.78 1.32
C ALA A 270 -22.42 6.50 1.40
N GLN A 271 -22.82 5.23 1.47
CA GLN A 271 -24.22 4.83 1.59
C GLN A 271 -24.88 5.34 2.87
N LEU A 272 -24.13 5.44 3.98
CA LEU A 272 -24.60 6.03 5.24
C LEU A 272 -24.81 7.55 5.13
N GLN A 273 -23.96 8.23 4.37
CA GLN A 273 -24.06 9.69 4.18
C GLN A 273 -25.13 10.07 3.15
N ASP A 274 -25.30 9.25 2.12
CA ASP A 274 -26.28 9.48 1.05
C ASP A 274 -27.10 8.21 0.78
N GLN A 275 -28.28 8.16 1.33
CA GLN A 275 -29.22 7.03 1.20
C GLN A 275 -29.74 6.83 -0.23
N SER A 276 -29.58 7.81 -1.12
CA SER A 276 -30.00 7.72 -2.53
C SER A 276 -29.03 6.86 -3.37
N LEU A 277 -27.82 6.58 -2.88
CA LEU A 277 -26.88 5.70 -3.55
C LEU A 277 -27.38 4.25 -3.53
N ASN A 278 -27.15 3.51 -4.61
CA ASN A 278 -27.50 2.09 -4.71
C ASN A 278 -26.25 1.22 -4.65
N LEU A 279 -25.55 1.24 -3.51
CA LEU A 279 -24.29 0.52 -3.34
C LEU A 279 -24.44 -0.85 -2.66
N TYR A 280 -25.63 -1.19 -2.16
CA TYR A 280 -25.87 -2.47 -1.47
C TYR A 280 -25.42 -3.70 -2.26
N PRO A 281 -25.67 -3.84 -3.58
CA PRO A 281 -25.23 -5.03 -4.31
C PRO A 281 -23.70 -5.23 -4.32
N LEU A 282 -22.93 -4.13 -4.33
CA LEU A 282 -21.47 -4.18 -4.28
C LEU A 282 -20.97 -4.40 -2.83
N ILE A 283 -21.58 -3.73 -1.86
CA ILE A 283 -21.28 -3.90 -0.44
C ILE A 283 -21.50 -5.35 -0.03
N ASP A 284 -22.65 -5.93 -0.38
CA ASP A 284 -23.01 -7.32 -0.06
C ASP A 284 -22.03 -8.31 -0.69
N ASN A 285 -21.63 -8.07 -1.95
CA ASN A 285 -20.65 -8.90 -2.63
C ASN A 285 -19.28 -8.89 -1.95
N TYR A 286 -18.81 -7.72 -1.51
CA TYR A 286 -17.57 -7.60 -0.77
C TYR A 286 -17.65 -8.21 0.64
N LEU A 287 -18.75 -7.98 1.36
CA LEU A 287 -18.95 -8.54 2.68
C LEU A 287 -19.09 -10.07 2.66
N ASP A 288 -19.74 -10.61 1.66
CA ASP A 288 -19.81 -12.06 1.46
C ASP A 288 -18.42 -12.67 1.29
N PHE A 289 -17.53 -11.98 0.53
CA PHE A 289 -16.14 -12.40 0.43
C PHE A 289 -15.43 -12.32 1.79
N ILE A 290 -15.45 -11.18 2.45
CA ILE A 290 -14.73 -10.92 3.71
C ILE A 290 -15.19 -11.87 4.83
N LEU A 291 -16.51 -12.07 4.97
CA LEU A 291 -17.06 -12.82 6.08
C LEU A 291 -17.10 -14.33 5.85
N ASN A 292 -17.32 -14.78 4.60
CA ASN A 292 -17.64 -16.16 4.29
C ASN A 292 -16.58 -16.87 3.42
N LYS A 293 -15.75 -16.15 2.67
CA LYS A 293 -14.83 -16.75 1.68
C LYS A 293 -13.36 -16.49 1.98
N GLU A 294 -13.05 -15.42 2.73
CA GLU A 294 -11.66 -15.12 3.10
C GLU A 294 -11.09 -16.22 3.97
N TYR A 295 -9.83 -16.57 3.68
CA TYR A 295 -9.12 -17.58 4.43
C TYR A 295 -8.90 -17.15 5.89
N ARG A 296 -9.03 -18.10 6.81
CA ARG A 296 -8.89 -17.85 8.25
C ARG A 296 -8.09 -18.96 8.93
N LEU A 297 -7.41 -18.59 10.00
CA LEU A 297 -6.86 -19.58 10.95
C LEU A 297 -7.98 -20.35 11.65
N ALA A 298 -7.61 -21.42 12.36
CA ALA A 298 -8.55 -22.26 13.10
C ALA A 298 -9.38 -21.51 14.15
N ASP A 299 -8.85 -20.41 14.70
CA ASP A 299 -9.56 -19.54 15.66
C ASP A 299 -10.40 -18.44 14.99
N GLY A 300 -10.46 -18.45 13.65
CA GLY A 300 -11.19 -17.50 12.83
C GLY A 300 -10.49 -16.19 12.54
N THR A 301 -9.19 -16.04 12.87
CA THR A 301 -8.39 -14.87 12.51
C THR A 301 -8.21 -14.80 10.98
N PHE A 302 -8.38 -13.63 10.37
CA PHE A 302 -8.04 -13.42 8.96
C PHE A 302 -6.59 -13.79 8.71
N ALA A 303 -6.33 -14.54 7.64
CA ALA A 303 -5.01 -15.02 7.31
C ALA A 303 -4.83 -15.14 5.80
N ARG A 304 -3.59 -15.29 5.37
CA ARG A 304 -3.20 -15.47 3.97
C ARG A 304 -2.74 -16.91 3.72
N ILE A 305 -2.97 -17.35 2.49
CA ILE A 305 -2.40 -18.60 1.95
C ILE A 305 -1.11 -18.34 1.16
N ARG A 306 -0.72 -17.07 1.02
CA ARG A 306 0.46 -16.61 0.29
C ARG A 306 1.27 -15.63 1.14
N PRO A 307 2.62 -15.68 1.11
CA PRO A 307 3.49 -16.60 0.35
C PRO A 307 3.40 -18.05 0.82
N GLN A 308 2.87 -18.30 2.01
CA GLN A 308 2.60 -19.62 2.55
C GLN A 308 1.32 -19.60 3.40
N TYR A 309 0.75 -20.77 3.67
CA TYR A 309 -0.45 -20.90 4.47
C TYR A 309 -0.25 -20.39 5.90
N ASN A 310 -1.35 -19.93 6.50
CA ASN A 310 -1.38 -19.48 7.89
C ASN A 310 -0.45 -18.29 8.18
N THR A 311 -0.34 -17.39 7.20
CA THR A 311 0.43 -16.15 7.34
C THR A 311 -0.51 -14.99 7.67
N LEU A 312 -0.11 -14.13 8.61
CA LEU A 312 -0.74 -12.84 8.88
C LEU A 312 0.19 -11.72 8.39
N TRP A 313 -0.36 -10.81 7.62
CA TRP A 313 0.23 -9.50 7.40
C TRP A 313 -0.61 -8.46 8.13
N LEU A 314 0.07 -7.50 8.76
CA LEU A 314 -0.61 -6.48 9.54
C LEU A 314 -1.57 -5.62 8.69
N ASP A 315 -1.32 -5.54 7.39
CA ASP A 315 -2.18 -4.89 6.39
C ASP A 315 -3.61 -5.45 6.40
N ASP A 316 -3.76 -6.77 6.59
CA ASP A 316 -5.06 -7.44 6.59
C ASP A 316 -5.98 -6.99 7.73
N MET A 317 -5.39 -6.47 8.79
CA MET A 317 -6.17 -5.85 9.85
C MET A 317 -6.98 -4.65 9.31
N PHE A 318 -6.39 -3.79 8.47
CA PHE A 318 -7.12 -2.70 7.84
C PHE A 318 -7.96 -3.18 6.64
N MET A 319 -7.46 -4.12 5.88
CA MET A 319 -8.17 -4.59 4.69
C MET A 319 -9.40 -5.46 5.04
N GLY A 320 -9.52 -5.98 6.26
CA GLY A 320 -10.64 -6.82 6.66
C GLY A 320 -11.57 -6.20 7.70
N VAL A 321 -11.05 -5.46 8.66
CA VAL A 321 -11.81 -5.07 9.86
C VAL A 321 -12.71 -3.84 9.68
N PRO A 322 -12.29 -2.71 9.08
CA PRO A 322 -13.13 -1.52 8.95
C PRO A 322 -14.46 -1.76 8.24
N PRO A 323 -14.55 -2.49 7.11
CA PRO A 323 -15.85 -2.73 6.46
C PRO A 323 -16.82 -3.48 7.38
N VAL A 324 -16.33 -4.46 8.14
CA VAL A 324 -17.15 -5.21 9.10
C VAL A 324 -17.64 -4.28 10.22
N ALA A 325 -16.77 -3.45 10.77
CA ALA A 325 -17.12 -2.49 11.82
C ALA A 325 -18.16 -1.46 11.33
N TRP A 326 -17.92 -0.83 10.18
CA TRP A 326 -18.84 0.16 9.61
C TRP A 326 -20.19 -0.43 9.19
N TYR A 327 -20.20 -1.69 8.74
CA TYR A 327 -21.45 -2.36 8.40
C TYR A 327 -22.38 -2.51 9.60
N SER A 328 -21.88 -2.53 10.83
CA SER A 328 -22.71 -2.49 12.04
C SER A 328 -23.65 -1.28 12.13
N LYS A 329 -23.31 -0.17 11.41
CA LYS A 329 -24.15 1.03 11.31
C LYS A 329 -25.15 0.96 10.17
N LEU A 330 -24.86 0.18 9.13
CA LEU A 330 -25.71 0.04 7.95
C LEU A 330 -26.70 -1.12 8.05
N ALA A 331 -26.31 -2.18 8.76
CA ALA A 331 -27.13 -3.37 8.94
C ALA A 331 -28.42 -3.07 9.71
N LYS A 332 -29.55 -3.57 9.17
CA LYS A 332 -30.89 -3.40 9.78
C LYS A 332 -31.13 -4.35 10.95
N ASP A 333 -30.38 -5.45 11.00
CA ASP A 333 -30.39 -6.42 12.08
C ASP A 333 -28.99 -6.52 12.71
N ASN A 334 -28.94 -6.86 13.99
CA ASN A 334 -27.69 -7.04 14.73
C ASN A 334 -27.13 -8.48 14.60
N LYS A 335 -27.49 -9.20 13.56
CA LYS A 335 -27.04 -10.58 13.35
C LYS A 335 -26.28 -10.69 12.01
N PRO A 336 -25.04 -11.12 12.02
CA PRO A 336 -24.10 -11.38 13.15
C PRO A 336 -23.69 -10.10 13.87
N ASN A 337 -23.06 -10.25 15.05
CA ASN A 337 -22.52 -9.10 15.79
C ASN A 337 -21.23 -8.60 15.11
N TYR A 338 -21.37 -7.77 14.11
CA TYR A 338 -20.28 -7.26 13.28
C TYR A 338 -19.21 -6.53 14.09
N LEU A 339 -19.63 -5.77 15.11
CA LEU A 339 -18.68 -5.03 15.94
C LEU A 339 -17.87 -5.96 16.84
N ALA A 340 -18.46 -7.05 17.33
CA ALA A 340 -17.73 -8.07 18.08
C ALA A 340 -16.72 -8.81 17.19
N GLU A 341 -17.10 -9.12 15.94
CA GLU A 341 -16.17 -9.71 14.96
C GLU A 341 -15.00 -8.78 14.68
N ALA A 342 -15.27 -7.52 14.37
CA ALA A 342 -14.23 -6.51 14.13
C ALA A 342 -13.26 -6.38 15.33
N THR A 343 -13.80 -6.31 16.52
CA THR A 343 -13.01 -6.19 17.76
C THR A 343 -12.19 -7.44 18.04
N ARG A 344 -12.77 -8.62 17.81
CA ARG A 344 -12.09 -9.91 17.95
C ARG A 344 -10.88 -9.99 17.02
N GLN A 345 -11.03 -9.62 15.76
CA GLN A 345 -9.92 -9.60 14.79
C GLN A 345 -8.77 -8.71 15.28
N ILE A 346 -9.05 -7.48 15.73
CA ILE A 346 -8.00 -6.58 16.23
C ILE A 346 -7.21 -7.24 17.35
N PHE A 347 -7.88 -7.84 18.34
CA PHE A 347 -7.19 -8.45 19.47
C PHE A 347 -6.44 -9.73 19.09
N GLN A 348 -6.94 -10.52 18.15
CA GLN A 348 -6.23 -11.69 17.64
C GLN A 348 -4.94 -11.29 16.86
N PHE A 349 -4.98 -10.21 16.11
CA PHE A 349 -3.78 -9.64 15.49
C PHE A 349 -2.82 -9.09 16.55
N ALA A 350 -3.33 -8.35 17.53
CA ALA A 350 -2.50 -7.79 18.60
C ALA A 350 -1.83 -8.89 19.45
N GLU A 351 -2.53 -9.97 19.78
CA GLU A 351 -1.96 -11.10 20.52
C GLU A 351 -0.72 -11.70 19.83
N ARG A 352 -0.70 -11.71 18.48
CA ARG A 352 0.36 -12.33 17.68
C ARG A 352 1.46 -11.35 17.26
N MET A 353 1.15 -10.08 17.09
CA MET A 353 2.01 -9.14 16.39
C MET A 353 2.42 -7.91 17.21
N TRP A 354 1.74 -7.65 18.33
CA TRP A 354 2.08 -6.53 19.21
C TRP A 354 3.37 -6.80 19.99
N VAL A 355 4.25 -5.80 20.06
CA VAL A 355 5.51 -5.84 20.83
C VAL A 355 5.42 -4.79 21.93
N PRO A 356 5.04 -5.17 23.16
CA PRO A 356 4.75 -4.23 24.25
C PRO A 356 5.92 -3.31 24.61
N GLU A 357 7.15 -3.82 24.55
CA GLU A 357 8.37 -3.07 24.90
C GLU A 357 8.63 -1.92 23.94
N LYS A 358 8.24 -2.09 22.67
CA LYS A 358 8.38 -1.08 21.62
C LYS A 358 7.10 -0.28 21.38
N LYS A 359 5.96 -0.79 21.83
CA LYS A 359 4.63 -0.25 21.55
C LYS A 359 4.34 -0.14 20.06
N LEU A 360 4.82 -1.12 19.31
CA LEU A 360 4.72 -1.24 17.85
C LEU A 360 4.27 -2.64 17.48
N PHE A 361 3.66 -2.75 16.29
CA PHE A 361 3.34 -4.04 15.70
C PHE A 361 4.46 -4.54 14.80
N ARG A 362 4.69 -5.85 14.79
CA ARG A 362 5.45 -6.52 13.71
C ARG A 362 4.62 -6.51 12.43
N HIS A 363 5.30 -6.54 11.28
CA HIS A 363 4.59 -6.59 10.00
C HIS A 363 4.00 -7.96 9.69
N GLY A 364 4.68 -9.04 10.03
CA GLY A 364 4.30 -10.41 9.66
C GLY A 364 4.36 -11.39 10.80
N TRP A 365 3.51 -12.41 10.71
CA TRP A 365 3.48 -13.56 11.60
C TRP A 365 3.11 -14.80 10.78
N VAL A 366 3.69 -15.96 11.11
CA VAL A 366 3.42 -17.24 10.45
C VAL A 366 3.20 -18.29 11.50
N GLU A 367 2.09 -19.03 11.41
CA GLU A 367 1.79 -20.12 12.32
C GLU A 367 2.87 -21.20 12.28
N GLY A 368 3.26 -21.71 13.45
CA GLY A 368 4.27 -22.77 13.57
C GLY A 368 5.72 -22.31 13.46
N MET A 369 5.99 -21.04 13.13
CA MET A 369 7.36 -20.51 13.22
C MET A 369 7.68 -20.12 14.67
N GLN A 370 8.90 -20.42 15.13
CA GLN A 370 9.39 -19.98 16.45
C GLN A 370 9.81 -18.51 16.40
N ASP A 371 10.50 -18.13 15.35
CA ASP A 371 10.96 -16.77 15.12
C ASP A 371 10.13 -16.10 14.03
N HIS A 372 9.57 -14.94 14.35
CA HIS A 372 8.81 -14.13 13.41
C HIS A 372 9.63 -12.93 12.94
N PRO A 373 9.38 -12.41 11.73
CA PRO A 373 10.05 -11.21 11.25
C PRO A 373 9.92 -10.06 12.24
N ALA A 374 11.06 -9.54 12.72
CA ALA A 374 11.10 -8.47 13.72
C ALA A 374 11.04 -7.06 13.10
N PHE A 375 10.42 -6.93 11.93
CA PHE A 375 10.31 -5.64 11.23
C PHE A 375 9.08 -4.88 11.70
N HIS A 376 9.28 -3.63 12.09
CA HIS A 376 8.22 -2.67 12.41
C HIS A 376 8.02 -1.73 11.24
N TRP A 377 7.45 -2.25 10.16
CA TRP A 377 7.21 -1.48 8.96
C TRP A 377 6.22 -0.35 9.21
N GLY A 378 6.61 0.90 8.83
CA GLY A 378 5.84 2.10 9.13
C GLY A 378 4.42 2.05 8.57
N ARG A 379 4.26 1.81 7.26
CA ARG A 379 2.92 1.78 6.66
C ARG A 379 2.02 0.70 7.24
N ALA A 380 2.54 -0.48 7.59
CA ALA A 380 1.76 -1.53 8.23
C ALA A 380 1.28 -1.11 9.63
N ASN A 381 2.13 -0.46 10.43
CA ASN A 381 1.72 0.15 11.69
C ASN A 381 0.69 1.27 11.47
N GLY A 382 0.76 2.00 10.35
CA GLY A 382 -0.27 2.94 9.93
C GLY A 382 -1.62 2.26 9.70
N TRP A 383 -1.63 1.13 9.01
CA TRP A 383 -2.86 0.35 8.82
C TRP A 383 -3.47 -0.11 10.14
N ALA A 384 -2.67 -0.59 11.07
CA ALA A 384 -3.15 -0.97 12.40
C ALA A 384 -3.75 0.22 13.16
N LEU A 385 -3.08 1.38 13.14
CA LEU A 385 -3.58 2.59 13.79
C LEU A 385 -4.88 3.07 13.15
N LEU A 386 -4.95 3.09 11.82
CA LEU A 386 -6.14 3.50 11.07
C LEU A 386 -7.31 2.54 11.34
N THR A 387 -7.06 1.24 11.43
CA THR A 387 -8.08 0.25 11.81
C THR A 387 -8.68 0.56 13.17
N MET A 388 -7.84 0.79 14.17
CA MET A 388 -8.32 1.11 15.53
C MET A 388 -9.08 2.43 15.55
N THR A 389 -8.64 3.44 14.78
CA THR A 389 -9.34 4.71 14.60
C THR A 389 -10.75 4.49 14.04
N GLU A 390 -10.85 3.77 12.94
CA GLU A 390 -12.12 3.46 12.25
C GLU A 390 -13.10 2.68 13.14
N VAL A 391 -12.61 1.72 13.91
CA VAL A 391 -13.45 0.93 14.81
C VAL A 391 -13.91 1.75 16.02
N LEU A 392 -13.03 2.57 16.58
CA LEU A 392 -13.40 3.47 17.69
C LEU A 392 -14.44 4.52 17.28
N ASP A 393 -14.44 4.97 16.01
CA ASP A 393 -15.45 5.90 15.49
C ASP A 393 -16.86 5.32 15.47
N VAL A 394 -16.99 4.02 15.23
CA VAL A 394 -18.31 3.37 15.17
C VAL A 394 -18.70 2.69 16.49
N MET A 395 -17.74 2.47 17.37
CA MET A 395 -17.95 1.76 18.63
C MET A 395 -18.65 2.65 19.66
N PRO A 396 -19.79 2.24 20.25
CA PRO A 396 -20.44 2.99 21.31
C PRO A 396 -19.53 3.22 22.53
N GLU A 397 -19.71 4.35 23.22
CA GLU A 397 -18.92 4.70 24.41
C GLU A 397 -18.98 3.63 25.51
N ASN A 398 -20.12 2.99 25.67
CA ASN A 398 -20.35 1.95 26.68
C ASN A 398 -20.07 0.52 26.18
N TYR A 399 -19.42 0.37 25.00
CA TYR A 399 -19.11 -0.95 24.48
C TYR A 399 -18.06 -1.65 25.36
N PRO A 400 -18.25 -2.92 25.76
CA PRO A 400 -17.43 -3.57 26.79
C PRO A 400 -15.91 -3.57 26.52
N GLN A 401 -15.51 -3.65 25.25
CA GLN A 401 -14.10 -3.72 24.87
C GLN A 401 -13.51 -2.37 24.46
N ARG A 402 -14.30 -1.27 24.48
CA ARG A 402 -13.85 0.05 24.07
C ARG A 402 -12.65 0.54 24.89
N ALA A 403 -12.69 0.37 26.20
CA ALA A 403 -11.58 0.79 27.07
C ALA A 403 -10.27 0.07 26.72
N LYS A 404 -10.34 -1.25 26.52
CA LYS A 404 -9.17 -2.06 26.13
C LYS A 404 -8.62 -1.66 24.75
N LEU A 405 -9.50 -1.40 23.77
CA LEU A 405 -9.10 -0.95 22.45
C LEU A 405 -8.48 0.44 22.50
N MET A 406 -9.06 1.34 23.28
CA MET A 406 -8.54 2.70 23.47
C MET A 406 -7.15 2.69 24.15
N GLU A 407 -6.92 1.79 25.09
CA GLU A 407 -5.60 1.62 25.71
C GLU A 407 -4.56 1.16 24.68
N LEU A 408 -4.86 0.11 23.90
CA LEU A 408 -3.98 -0.36 22.82
C LEU A 408 -3.69 0.76 21.81
N PHE A 409 -4.72 1.51 21.42
CA PHE A 409 -4.58 2.66 20.52
C PHE A 409 -3.61 3.71 21.10
N ARG A 410 -3.80 4.10 22.36
CA ARG A 410 -2.96 5.12 23.01
C ARG A 410 -1.51 4.64 23.19
N GLU A 411 -1.32 3.38 23.57
CA GLU A 411 0.04 2.80 23.66
C GLU A 411 0.71 2.76 22.29
N HIS A 412 -0.03 2.41 21.24
CA HIS A 412 0.51 2.43 19.88
C HIS A 412 0.91 3.85 19.45
N VAL A 413 0.07 4.85 19.71
CA VAL A 413 0.41 6.25 19.43
C VAL A 413 1.66 6.70 20.19
N ARG A 414 1.85 6.28 21.45
CA ARG A 414 3.09 6.56 22.21
C ARG A 414 4.33 5.98 21.53
N GLY A 415 4.25 4.73 21.08
CA GLY A 415 5.35 4.09 20.34
C GLY A 415 5.67 4.81 19.05
N LEU A 416 4.64 5.17 18.29
CA LEU A 416 4.78 5.91 17.04
C LEU A 416 5.37 7.32 17.26
N ALA A 417 4.88 8.07 18.23
CA ALA A 417 5.40 9.40 18.54
C ALA A 417 6.89 9.36 18.94
N ALA A 418 7.32 8.31 19.64
CA ALA A 418 8.73 8.12 19.99
C ALA A 418 9.63 7.80 18.77
N CYS A 419 9.05 7.40 17.65
CA CYS A 419 9.76 7.07 16.40
C CYS A 419 9.69 8.18 15.35
N GLN A 420 9.08 9.34 15.66
CA GLN A 420 9.07 10.46 14.73
C GLN A 420 10.45 11.05 14.57
N SER A 421 10.91 11.23 13.33
CA SER A 421 12.21 11.86 13.07
C SER A 421 12.18 13.37 13.38
N GLY A 422 13.34 13.96 13.54
CA GLY A 422 13.46 15.42 13.70
C GLY A 422 12.97 16.22 12.49
N GLU A 423 12.81 15.57 11.33
CA GLU A 423 12.25 16.16 10.11
C GLU A 423 10.71 16.11 10.08
N GLY A 424 10.08 15.42 11.03
CA GLY A 424 8.64 15.27 11.14
C GLY A 424 8.06 14.06 10.43
N LEU A 425 8.78 13.42 9.53
CA LEU A 425 8.40 12.17 8.88
C LEU A 425 8.76 10.96 9.77
N TRP A 426 8.21 9.80 9.46
CA TRP A 426 8.60 8.53 10.05
C TRP A 426 9.41 7.68 9.07
N HIS A 427 10.33 6.90 9.61
CA HIS A 427 11.13 5.98 8.83
C HIS A 427 10.33 4.79 8.30
N GLN A 428 10.77 4.23 7.18
CA GLN A 428 10.21 3.01 6.57
C GLN A 428 10.15 1.86 7.59
N LEU A 429 11.21 1.67 8.36
CA LEU A 429 11.25 0.80 9.52
C LEU A 429 11.35 1.68 10.76
N LEU A 430 10.32 1.65 11.61
CA LEU A 430 10.12 2.62 12.69
C LEU A 430 11.25 2.67 13.72
N ASP A 431 11.88 1.55 13.98
CA ASP A 431 12.99 1.40 14.92
C ASP A 431 14.38 1.35 14.24
N ARG A 432 14.44 1.84 12.99
CA ARG A 432 15.66 1.87 12.17
C ARG A 432 15.81 3.23 11.51
N ASN A 433 16.47 4.14 12.22
CA ASN A 433 16.72 5.51 11.76
C ASN A 433 17.62 5.59 10.51
N ASP A 434 18.25 4.49 10.14
CA ASP A 434 19.04 4.32 8.91
C ASP A 434 18.19 3.95 7.69
N SER A 435 16.89 3.65 7.87
CA SER A 435 15.95 3.49 6.77
C SER A 435 15.43 4.84 6.26
N TYR A 436 14.94 4.89 5.02
CA TYR A 436 14.46 6.15 4.45
C TYR A 436 13.18 6.67 5.14
N LEU A 437 12.95 7.98 5.05
CA LEU A 437 11.73 8.63 5.54
C LEU A 437 10.57 8.36 4.57
N GLU A 438 9.42 7.99 5.11
CA GLU A 438 8.30 7.43 4.35
C GLU A 438 7.06 8.31 4.47
N THR A 439 6.57 8.80 3.34
CA THR A 439 5.48 9.79 3.26
C THR A 439 4.12 9.19 3.59
N SER A 440 3.80 7.98 3.10
CA SER A 440 2.46 7.42 3.25
C SER A 440 2.16 7.01 4.69
N ALA A 441 3.11 6.40 5.40
CA ALA A 441 2.97 6.11 6.82
C ALA A 441 2.78 7.39 7.62
N THR A 442 3.59 8.41 7.34
CA THR A 442 3.49 9.73 7.99
C THR A 442 2.10 10.33 7.80
N ALA A 443 1.54 10.30 6.59
CA ALA A 443 0.20 10.83 6.31
C ALA A 443 -0.88 10.10 7.13
N ILE A 444 -0.79 8.77 7.24
CA ILE A 444 -1.73 7.98 8.05
C ILE A 444 -1.63 8.36 9.53
N TYR A 445 -0.41 8.46 10.08
CA TYR A 445 -0.21 8.82 11.49
C TYR A 445 -0.73 10.20 11.81
N VAL A 446 -0.42 11.18 10.96
CA VAL A 446 -0.90 12.56 11.09
C VAL A 446 -2.43 12.59 11.13
N TYR A 447 -3.08 11.89 10.20
CA TYR A 447 -4.54 11.79 10.17
C TYR A 447 -5.08 11.18 11.47
N CYS A 448 -4.60 10.02 11.87
CA CYS A 448 -5.12 9.31 13.03
C CYS A 448 -4.89 10.07 14.34
N ILE A 449 -3.71 10.69 14.51
CA ILE A 449 -3.38 11.48 15.71
C ILE A 449 -4.24 12.75 15.75
N ALA A 450 -4.34 13.49 14.66
CA ALA A 450 -5.18 14.69 14.60
C ALA A 450 -6.66 14.38 14.83
N HIS A 451 -7.16 13.28 14.22
CA HIS A 451 -8.52 12.81 14.45
C HIS A 451 -8.75 12.45 15.92
N ALA A 452 -7.84 11.70 16.52
CA ALA A 452 -7.95 11.30 17.93
C ALA A 452 -7.91 12.50 18.91
N ILE A 453 -7.13 13.54 18.59
CA ILE A 453 -7.15 14.80 19.35
C ILE A 453 -8.52 15.45 19.24
N ASN A 454 -9.09 15.54 18.04
CA ASN A 454 -10.41 16.14 17.80
C ASN A 454 -11.55 15.37 18.48
N GLN A 455 -11.38 14.05 18.65
CA GLN A 455 -12.32 13.20 19.39
C GLN A 455 -12.10 13.20 20.91
N GLY A 456 -11.07 13.89 21.41
CA GLY A 456 -10.72 13.89 22.82
C GLY A 456 -10.09 12.57 23.31
N TRP A 457 -9.63 11.71 22.40
CA TRP A 457 -8.96 10.45 22.75
C TRP A 457 -7.50 10.64 23.15
N LEU A 458 -6.87 11.70 22.63
CA LEU A 458 -5.48 12.09 22.90
C LEU A 458 -5.43 13.54 23.42
N ASP A 459 -4.43 13.81 24.26
CA ASP A 459 -4.14 15.15 24.74
C ASP A 459 -3.54 16.02 23.64
N ALA A 460 -4.15 17.17 23.38
CA ALA A 460 -3.73 18.09 22.31
C ALA A 460 -2.37 18.74 22.58
N MET A 461 -2.01 18.96 23.86
CA MET A 461 -0.71 19.56 24.20
C MET A 461 0.44 18.57 23.97
N ALA A 462 0.18 17.30 24.24
CA ALA A 462 1.19 16.25 24.07
C ALA A 462 1.39 15.84 22.61
N TYR A 463 0.30 15.69 21.84
CA TYR A 463 0.33 15.10 20.50
C TYR A 463 0.07 16.08 19.36
N GLY A 464 -0.41 17.30 19.66
CA GLY A 464 -0.59 18.34 18.64
C GLY A 464 0.70 18.67 17.87
N PRO A 465 1.84 18.89 18.55
CA PRO A 465 3.13 19.12 17.86
C PRO A 465 3.54 17.96 16.95
N VAL A 466 3.27 16.71 17.34
CA VAL A 466 3.56 15.51 16.52
C VAL A 466 2.77 15.54 15.21
N ALA A 467 1.46 15.81 15.29
CA ALA A 467 0.60 15.89 14.11
C ALA A 467 0.96 17.10 13.21
N GLN A 468 1.21 18.27 13.81
CA GLN A 468 1.55 19.48 13.05
C GLN A 468 2.88 19.34 12.32
N LEU A 469 3.93 18.86 12.99
CA LEU A 469 5.23 18.65 12.37
C LEU A 469 5.16 17.61 11.25
N GLY A 470 4.43 16.52 11.48
CA GLY A 470 4.19 15.50 10.47
C GLY A 470 3.44 16.03 9.24
N TRP A 471 2.41 16.87 9.42
CA TRP A 471 1.70 17.50 8.30
C TRP A 471 2.61 18.45 7.52
N GLN A 472 3.35 19.31 8.21
CA GLN A 472 4.29 20.23 7.56
C GLN A 472 5.32 19.47 6.72
N ALA A 473 5.80 18.34 7.23
CA ALA A 473 6.72 17.48 6.51
C ALA A 473 6.09 16.85 5.27
N VAL A 474 4.89 16.25 5.41
CA VAL A 474 4.16 15.63 4.29
C VAL A 474 3.81 16.65 3.21
N SER A 475 3.36 17.84 3.57
CA SER A 475 2.96 18.89 2.60
C SER A 475 4.10 19.33 1.69
N THR A 476 5.37 19.11 2.09
CA THR A 476 6.54 19.36 1.23
C THR A 476 6.79 18.25 0.20
N GLN A 477 6.13 17.09 0.34
CA GLN A 477 6.35 15.89 -0.49
C GLN A 477 5.23 15.65 -1.50
N ILE A 478 4.15 16.43 -1.45
CA ILE A 478 2.94 16.26 -2.28
C ILE A 478 2.73 17.43 -3.26
#